data_6c8bbf73f826e18bb0a16b3a5676c180
#
_entry.id   6c8bbf73f826e18bb0a16b3a5676c180
#
_cell.length_a   1.000
_cell.length_b   1.000
_cell.length_c   1.000
_cell.angle_alpha   90.00
_cell.angle_beta   90.00
_cell.angle_gamma   90.00
#
_symmetry.space_group_name_H-M   'P 1'
#
loop_
_entity.id
_entity.type
_entity.pdbx_description
1 polymer ?
#
loop_
_entity_poly.entity_id
_entity_poly.type
_entity_poly.pdbx_seq_one_letter_code
_entity_poly.pdbx_strand_id
1 'polypeptide(L)'
;MQYQLILQFKGHDVDDFEDLIHLEDTLIVHLNERHLVEGHDFGDDTMNIFIRTDSPESAFDKIRELLHHSLLDKTKAACRRSGENDFTVIWPEKYEGHFKL
;
A
#
# COMPACT_ATOMS: atom_id res chain seq x y z
N MET A 1 11.27 9.25 -12.43
CA MET A 1 9.86 9.66 -12.28
C MET A 1 9.32 9.11 -10.98
N GLN A 2 8.59 9.91 -10.24
CA GLN A 2 8.08 9.47 -8.94
C GLN A 2 6.63 9.02 -9.01
N TYR A 3 6.34 7.97 -8.26
CA TYR A 3 5.00 7.44 -8.10
C TYR A 3 4.64 7.39 -6.63
N GLN A 4 3.35 7.45 -6.37
CA GLN A 4 2.81 7.14 -5.06
C GLN A 4 2.15 5.77 -5.15
N LEU A 5 2.63 4.85 -4.33
CA LEU A 5 2.02 3.53 -4.16
C LEU A 5 1.20 3.55 -2.89
N ILE A 6 0.00 3.04 -2.96
CA ILE A 6 -0.92 3.04 -1.83
C ILE A 6 -1.31 1.59 -1.53
N LEU A 7 -1.09 1.19 -0.28
CA LEU A 7 -1.60 -0.07 0.24
C LEU A 7 -2.87 0.24 1.02
N GLN A 8 -3.97 -0.38 0.62
CA GLN A 8 -5.26 -0.13 1.25
C GLN A 8 -5.79 -1.40 1.88
N PHE A 9 -6.24 -1.25 3.12
CA PHE A 9 -6.84 -2.33 3.91
C PHE A 9 -8.20 -1.85 4.42
N LYS A 10 -9.15 -2.78 4.54
CA LYS A 10 -10.39 -2.44 5.24
C LYS A 10 -10.11 -2.36 6.74
N GLY A 11 -10.87 -1.54 7.43
CA GLY A 11 -10.65 -1.31 8.85
C GLY A 11 -10.71 -2.56 9.71
N HIS A 12 -11.45 -3.59 9.30
CA HIS A 12 -11.56 -4.84 10.04
C HIS A 12 -10.52 -5.89 9.63
N ASP A 13 -9.74 -5.63 8.59
CA ASP A 13 -8.69 -6.54 8.12
C ASP A 13 -7.40 -6.40 8.93
N VAL A 14 -7.23 -5.24 9.55
CA VAL A 14 -6.16 -4.97 10.50
C VAL A 14 -6.85 -4.67 11.82
N ASP A 15 -6.55 -5.46 12.85
CA ASP A 15 -7.33 -5.45 14.09
C ASP A 15 -7.39 -4.11 14.79
N ASP A 16 -6.30 -3.36 14.78
CA ASP A 16 -6.29 -2.05 15.41
C ASP A 16 -5.16 -1.16 14.86
N PHE A 17 -5.09 0.05 15.40
CA PHE A 17 -4.10 1.03 15.04
C PHE A 17 -2.67 0.53 15.26
N GLU A 18 -2.45 -0.24 16.32
CA GLU A 18 -1.11 -0.74 16.64
C GLU A 18 -0.63 -1.73 15.58
N ASP A 19 -1.51 -2.58 15.08
CA ASP A 19 -1.15 -3.53 14.02
C ASP A 19 -0.76 -2.79 12.73
N LEU A 20 -1.46 -1.73 12.39
CA LEU A 20 -1.11 -0.92 11.24
C LEU A 20 0.25 -0.25 11.41
N ILE A 21 0.50 0.33 12.57
CA ILE A 21 1.78 0.97 12.88
C ILE A 21 2.92 -0.05 12.84
N HIS A 22 2.67 -1.25 13.35
CA HIS A 22 3.67 -2.32 13.33
C HIS A 22 4.01 -2.74 11.89
N LEU A 23 2.99 -2.84 11.05
CA LEU A 23 3.20 -3.12 9.63
C LEU A 23 3.98 -2.01 8.95
N GLU A 24 3.61 -0.76 9.21
CA GLU A 24 4.32 0.40 8.66
C GLU A 24 5.78 0.40 9.07
N ASP A 25 6.08 0.14 10.34
CA ASP A 25 7.46 0.05 10.83
C ASP A 25 8.24 -1.06 10.13
N THR A 26 7.60 -2.20 9.92
CA THR A 26 8.20 -3.31 9.19
C THR A 26 8.57 -2.90 7.77
N LEU A 27 7.68 -2.18 7.10
CA LEU A 27 7.93 -1.69 5.75
C LEU A 27 9.07 -0.67 5.73
N ILE A 28 9.12 0.23 6.70
CA ILE A 28 10.20 1.22 6.80
C ILE A 28 11.56 0.52 6.90
N VAL A 29 11.66 -0.54 7.69
CA VAL A 29 12.91 -1.27 7.87
C VAL A 29 13.31 -2.03 6.60
N HIS A 30 12.36 -2.64 5.91
CA HIS A 30 12.65 -3.54 4.79
C HIS A 30 12.61 -2.87 3.42
N LEU A 31 11.87 -1.78 3.28
CA LEU A 31 11.88 -0.98 2.05
C LEU A 31 12.95 0.10 2.21
N ASN A 32 14.00 0.00 1.49
CA ASN A 32 15.15 0.90 1.65
C ASN A 32 14.92 2.27 0.97
N GLU A 33 16.00 2.94 0.66
CA GLU A 33 15.99 4.30 0.10
C GLU A 33 15.22 4.48 -1.20
N ARG A 34 15.00 3.39 -1.97
CA ARG A 34 14.26 3.47 -3.22
C ARG A 34 12.76 3.57 -3.03
N HIS A 35 12.26 3.09 -1.89
CA HIS A 35 10.83 3.00 -1.62
C HIS A 35 10.58 3.58 -0.24
N LEU A 36 10.16 4.82 -0.19
CA LEU A 36 10.02 5.55 1.07
C LEU A 36 8.59 5.51 1.56
N VAL A 37 8.40 4.97 2.76
CA VAL A 37 7.12 5.05 3.44
C VAL A 37 6.91 6.50 3.87
N GLU A 38 5.85 7.13 3.35
CA GLU A 38 5.56 8.54 3.63
C GLU A 38 4.61 8.73 4.81
N GLY A 39 3.85 7.71 5.15
CA GLY A 39 2.90 7.79 6.24
C GLY A 39 1.67 6.93 6.00
N HIS A 40 0.66 7.20 6.78
CA HIS A 40 -0.61 6.46 6.71
C HIS A 40 -1.77 7.40 7.00
N ASP A 41 -2.98 6.96 6.65
CA ASP A 41 -4.20 7.63 7.09
C ASP A 41 -5.30 6.62 7.36
N PHE A 42 -6.35 7.08 7.98
CA PHE A 42 -7.57 6.31 8.23
C PHE A 42 -8.74 7.01 7.57
N GLY A 43 -9.45 6.27 6.70
CA GLY A 43 -10.75 6.67 6.22
C GLY A 43 -11.84 6.07 7.10
N ASP A 44 -13.10 6.19 6.64
CA ASP A 44 -14.25 5.65 7.38
C ASP A 44 -14.17 4.13 7.56
N ASP A 45 -13.79 3.43 6.51
CA ASP A 45 -13.70 1.97 6.49
C ASP A 45 -12.34 1.46 6.05
N THR A 46 -11.41 2.33 5.77
CA THR A 46 -10.14 1.93 5.17
C THR A 46 -8.96 2.50 5.93
N MET A 47 -7.85 1.79 5.83
CA MET A 47 -6.55 2.24 6.31
C MET A 47 -5.61 2.21 5.13
N ASN A 48 -4.83 3.26 4.95
CA ASN A 48 -3.94 3.40 3.81
C ASN A 48 -2.52 3.65 4.27
N ILE A 49 -1.56 3.02 3.61
CA ILE A 49 -0.14 3.31 3.78
C ILE A 49 0.36 3.86 2.46
N PHE A 50 1.05 5.01 2.52
CA PHE A 50 1.54 5.72 1.36
C PHE A 50 3.04 5.50 1.22
N ILE A 51 3.46 5.13 0.01
CA ILE A 51 4.86 4.84 -0.29
C ILE A 51 5.24 5.60 -1.55
N ARG A 52 6.35 6.36 -1.47
CA ARG A 52 6.91 7.04 -2.64
C ARG A 52 7.97 6.15 -3.25
N THR A 53 7.91 5.93 -4.56
CA THR A 53 8.83 5.04 -5.24
C THR A 53 8.99 5.44 -6.71
N ASP A 54 10.12 5.12 -7.29
CA ASP A 54 10.31 5.24 -8.74
C ASP A 54 9.84 3.99 -9.49
N SER A 55 9.56 2.92 -8.77
CA SER A 55 9.10 1.65 -9.36
C SER A 55 8.06 0.99 -8.46
N PRO A 56 6.76 1.30 -8.68
CA PRO A 56 5.70 0.74 -7.85
C PRO A 56 5.63 -0.78 -7.88
N GLU A 57 5.88 -1.38 -9.04
CA GLU A 57 5.83 -2.83 -9.17
C GLU A 57 6.94 -3.50 -8.38
N SER A 58 8.14 -2.96 -8.45
CA SER A 58 9.28 -3.47 -7.68
C SER A 58 9.06 -3.31 -6.18
N ALA A 59 8.50 -2.17 -5.78
CA ALA A 59 8.15 -1.93 -4.38
C ALA A 59 7.13 -2.97 -3.91
N PHE A 60 6.09 -3.19 -4.70
CA PHE A 60 5.03 -4.13 -4.30
C PHE A 60 5.54 -5.57 -4.26
N ASP A 61 6.46 -5.96 -5.14
CA ASP A 61 7.07 -7.29 -5.10
C ASP A 61 7.76 -7.55 -3.76
N LYS A 62 8.42 -6.55 -3.21
CA LYS A 62 9.03 -6.66 -1.89
C LYS A 62 7.98 -6.68 -0.79
N ILE A 63 6.97 -5.84 -0.90
CA ILE A 63 5.91 -5.74 0.09
C ILE A 63 5.15 -7.05 0.22
N ARG A 64 4.81 -7.68 -0.90
CA ARG A 64 4.04 -8.92 -0.88
C ARG A 64 4.77 -10.06 -0.19
N GLU A 65 6.09 -10.04 -0.20
CA GLU A 65 6.90 -11.01 0.54
C GLU A 65 6.82 -10.80 2.05
N LEU A 66 6.55 -9.59 2.48
CA LEU A 66 6.46 -9.22 3.89
C LEU A 66 5.07 -9.40 4.46
N LEU A 67 4.04 -9.41 3.62
CA LEU A 67 2.66 -9.54 4.05
C LEU A 67 2.29 -11.01 4.27
N HIS A 68 1.57 -11.26 5.36
CA HIS A 68 0.99 -12.57 5.58
C HIS A 68 -0.03 -12.87 4.47
N HIS A 69 -0.14 -14.13 4.05
CA HIS A 69 -1.06 -14.50 2.98
C HIS A 69 -2.49 -14.04 3.22
N SER A 70 -2.97 -14.20 4.43
CA SER A 70 -4.33 -13.81 4.78
C SER A 70 -4.54 -12.30 4.62
N LEU A 71 -3.53 -11.50 4.95
CA LEU A 71 -3.62 -10.06 4.80
C LEU A 71 -3.45 -9.65 3.34
N LEU A 72 -2.55 -10.31 2.62
CA LEU A 72 -2.34 -10.02 1.20
C LEU A 72 -3.62 -10.22 0.39
N ASP A 73 -4.38 -11.27 0.68
CA ASP A 73 -5.65 -11.54 0.00
C ASP A 73 -6.69 -10.44 0.21
N LYS A 74 -6.53 -9.65 1.25
CA LYS A 74 -7.46 -8.56 1.61
C LYS A 74 -6.90 -7.18 1.31
N THR A 75 -5.73 -7.12 0.71
CA THR A 75 -5.04 -5.87 0.41
C THR A 75 -5.37 -5.41 -1.00
N LYS A 76 -5.52 -4.10 -1.17
CA LYS A 76 -5.49 -3.47 -2.49
C LYS A 76 -4.23 -2.63 -2.59
N ALA A 77 -3.56 -2.71 -3.72
CA ALA A 77 -2.41 -1.87 -3.99
C ALA A 77 -2.64 -1.15 -5.31
N ALA A 78 -2.47 0.15 -5.29
CA ALA A 78 -2.64 0.98 -6.47
C ALA A 78 -1.55 2.05 -6.50
N CYS A 79 -1.23 2.52 -7.69
CA CYS A 79 -0.24 3.57 -7.84
C CYS A 79 -0.75 4.67 -8.75
N ARG A 80 -0.14 5.83 -8.60
CA ARG A 80 -0.32 6.96 -9.49
C ARG A 80 0.99 7.69 -9.62
N ARG A 81 1.18 8.41 -10.73
CA ARG A 81 2.29 9.35 -10.83
C ARG A 81 2.06 10.49 -9.85
N SER A 82 3.14 10.96 -9.24
CA SER A 82 3.07 12.11 -8.36
C SER A 82 2.46 13.31 -9.11
N GLY A 83 1.44 13.90 -8.52
CA GLY A 83 0.74 15.02 -9.13
C GLY A 83 -0.43 14.66 -10.02
N GLU A 84 -0.62 13.38 -10.33
CA GLU A 84 -1.78 12.92 -11.12
C GLU A 84 -2.82 12.30 -10.20
N ASN A 85 -4.07 12.23 -10.69
CA ASN A 85 -5.20 11.74 -9.91
C ASN A 85 -5.66 10.33 -10.29
N ASP A 86 -5.19 9.82 -11.42
CA ASP A 86 -5.62 8.51 -11.90
C ASP A 86 -4.79 7.39 -11.30
N PHE A 87 -5.46 6.42 -10.70
CA PHE A 87 -4.81 5.27 -10.10
C PHE A 87 -4.81 4.06 -11.03
N THR A 88 -3.73 3.32 -11.00
CA THR A 88 -3.63 2.01 -11.63
C THR A 88 -3.54 0.96 -10.52
N VAL A 89 -4.47 0.00 -10.52
CA VAL A 89 -4.46 -1.05 -9.51
C VAL A 89 -3.42 -2.10 -9.88
N ILE A 90 -2.53 -2.39 -8.94
CA ILE A 90 -1.49 -3.41 -9.09
C ILE A 90 -1.96 -4.74 -8.51
N TRP A 91 -2.69 -4.68 -7.39
CA TRP A 91 -3.13 -5.87 -6.66
C TRP A 91 -4.53 -5.66 -6.11
N PRO A 92 -5.42 -6.64 -6.16
CA PRO A 92 -5.18 -7.96 -6.80
C PRO A 92 -5.05 -7.83 -8.31
N GLU A 93 -4.38 -8.80 -8.91
CA GLU A 93 -4.26 -8.87 -10.37
C GLU A 93 -5.66 -8.99 -10.98
N LYS A 94 -5.86 -8.39 -12.15
CA LYS A 94 -7.14 -8.40 -12.85
C LYS A 94 -8.28 -7.79 -12.04
N TYR A 95 -7.96 -6.86 -11.14
CA TYR A 95 -8.98 -6.16 -10.38
C TYR A 95 -9.87 -5.34 -11.33
N GLU A 96 -11.18 -5.54 -11.25
CA GLU A 96 -12.14 -4.74 -11.98
C GLU A 96 -12.85 -3.78 -11.00
N GLY A 97 -12.85 -2.51 -11.32
CA GLY A 97 -13.45 -1.49 -10.49
C GLY A 97 -12.55 -0.29 -10.31
N HIS A 98 -13.01 0.65 -9.53
CA HIS A 98 -12.28 1.87 -9.26
C HIS A 98 -11.62 1.82 -7.89
N PHE A 99 -10.37 2.24 -7.83
CA PHE A 99 -9.69 2.41 -6.57
C PHE A 99 -10.05 3.77 -5.98
N LYS A 100 -10.46 3.76 -4.71
CA LYS A 100 -10.78 4.98 -3.98
C LYS A 100 -10.02 5.01 -2.66
N LEU A 101 -9.47 6.16 -2.37
CA LEU A 101 -8.87 6.42 -1.06
C LEU A 101 -9.91 6.59 0.02
#